data_fb445124e8744776656d7edfa1de8c82
#
_entry.id   fb445124e8744776656d7edfa1de8c82
#
_cell.length_a   1.000
_cell.length_b   1.000
_cell.length_c   1.000
_cell.angle_alpha   90.00
_cell.angle_beta   90.00
_cell.angle_gamma   90.00
#
_symmetry.space_group_name_H-M   'P 1'
#
loop_
_entity.id
_entity.type
_entity.pdbx_description
1 polymer ?
#
loop_
_entity_poly.entity_id
_entity_poly.type
_entity_poly.pdbx_seq_one_letter_code
_entity_poly.pdbx_strand_id
1 'polypeptide(L)'
;MFNELDTKGPKYRKGSIEVVCGSMFSGKTEELIRRMKRAQFAKLRVEIFKPAIDVRYSEAEVVSHDRNAIQSTPVDSSQNILLMANDVDVVGIDEAQFFDMGIVEVANELARRGIRVICAGLDMDFKGVPFGPMPALMAIANDVYKTHAICVHCGDLAYVSHRTVSSDKRVLLGETESYEPLCRACYEKALAAESAESKG
;
A
#
# COMPACT_ATOMS: atom_id res chain seq x y z
N MET A 1 17.94 -4.89 10.44
CA MET A 1 17.84 -3.58 11.12
C MET A 1 18.44 -2.56 10.15
N PHE A 2 17.59 -1.87 9.38
CA PHE A 2 18.06 -0.86 8.44
C PHE A 2 18.62 0.35 9.20
N ASN A 3 19.86 0.75 8.89
CA ASN A 3 20.43 2.00 9.37
C ASN A 3 19.71 3.17 8.69
N GLU A 4 18.71 3.74 9.34
CA GLU A 4 17.92 4.87 8.81
C GLU A 4 18.69 6.20 8.73
N LEU A 5 19.96 6.25 9.05
CA LEU A 5 20.74 7.49 9.16
C LEU A 5 22.14 7.30 8.60
N ASP A 6 22.27 7.25 7.28
CA ASP A 6 23.53 7.67 6.66
C ASP A 6 23.40 9.15 6.27
N THR A 7 23.50 10.02 7.29
CA THR A 7 23.38 11.49 7.18
C THR A 7 24.71 12.16 6.86
N LYS A 8 25.65 11.48 6.22
CA LYS A 8 26.97 12.05 5.88
C LYS A 8 26.94 12.69 4.51
N GLY A 9 26.59 13.99 4.49
CA GLY A 9 27.01 14.95 3.47
C GLY A 9 26.17 15.02 2.18
N PRO A 10 26.18 16.17 1.47
CA PRO A 10 25.28 16.45 0.35
C PRO A 10 25.67 15.78 -0.97
N LYS A 11 26.53 14.78 -1.02
CA LYS A 11 27.13 14.32 -2.28
C LYS A 11 26.61 13.02 -2.89
N TYR A 12 25.94 12.13 -2.17
CA TYR A 12 25.33 10.94 -2.79
C TYR A 12 24.17 10.44 -1.90
N ARG A 13 22.97 10.97 -2.09
CA ARG A 13 21.77 10.29 -1.60
C ARG A 13 21.58 9.05 -2.44
N LYS A 14 21.75 7.89 -1.84
CA LYS A 14 21.37 6.62 -2.45
C LYS A 14 19.86 6.54 -2.38
N GLY A 15 19.20 6.59 -3.54
CA GLY A 15 17.77 6.29 -3.60
C GLY A 15 17.53 4.83 -3.19
N SER A 16 16.34 4.56 -2.72
CA SER A 16 15.91 3.22 -2.30
C SER A 16 14.43 3.03 -2.57
N ILE A 17 14.02 1.78 -2.69
CA ILE A 17 12.61 1.39 -2.82
C ILE A 17 12.26 0.51 -1.63
N GLU A 18 11.23 0.91 -0.89
CA GLU A 18 10.67 0.17 0.23
C GLU A 18 9.21 -0.17 -0.09
N VAL A 19 8.78 -1.37 0.26
CA VAL A 19 7.40 -1.80 0.06
C VAL A 19 6.80 -2.19 1.40
N VAL A 20 5.66 -1.58 1.74
CA VAL A 20 4.80 -1.94 2.87
C VAL A 20 3.58 -2.64 2.31
N CYS A 21 3.44 -3.94 2.52
CA CYS A 21 2.37 -4.74 1.95
C CYS A 21 1.61 -5.55 3.01
N GLY A 22 0.47 -6.11 2.64
CA GLY A 22 -0.34 -6.95 3.53
C GLY A 22 -1.84 -6.80 3.26
N SER A 23 -2.67 -7.52 4.03
CA SER A 23 -4.13 -7.49 3.91
C SER A 23 -4.74 -6.12 4.29
N MET A 24 -6.02 -5.93 4.04
CA MET A 24 -6.78 -4.82 4.65
C MET A 24 -6.67 -4.89 6.17
N PHE A 25 -6.83 -3.75 6.81
CA PHE A 25 -6.78 -3.58 8.28
C PHE A 25 -5.41 -3.94 8.93
N SER A 26 -4.34 -4.07 8.15
CA SER A 26 -3.01 -4.44 8.65
C SER A 26 -2.11 -3.26 9.02
N GLY A 27 -2.60 -2.01 8.89
CA GLY A 27 -1.83 -0.82 9.26
C GLY A 27 -0.82 -0.34 8.21
N LYS A 28 -1.01 -0.67 6.92
CA LYS A 28 -0.08 -0.27 5.84
C LYS A 28 0.04 1.24 5.68
N THR A 29 -1.10 1.94 5.58
CA THR A 29 -1.15 3.40 5.43
C THR A 29 -0.59 4.09 6.68
N GLU A 30 -0.86 3.58 7.88
CA GLU A 30 -0.29 4.07 9.12
C GLU A 30 1.24 3.95 9.13
N GLU A 31 1.77 2.82 8.67
CA GLU A 31 3.21 2.59 8.58
C GLU A 31 3.85 3.50 7.51
N LEU A 32 3.20 3.69 6.35
CA LEU A 32 3.62 4.67 5.35
C LEU A 32 3.70 6.07 5.97
N ILE A 33 2.63 6.54 6.61
CA ILE A 33 2.57 7.85 7.26
C ILE A 33 3.65 7.97 8.34
N ARG A 34 3.86 6.92 9.15
CA ARG A 34 4.92 6.88 10.17
C ARG A 34 6.30 7.10 9.56
N ARG A 35 6.62 6.42 8.44
CA ARG A 35 7.90 6.59 7.74
C ARG A 35 8.03 7.99 7.15
N MET A 36 6.97 8.53 6.56
CA MET A 36 6.95 9.88 5.98
C MET A 36 7.13 10.96 7.07
N LYS A 37 6.44 10.86 8.21
CA LYS A 37 6.62 11.77 9.36
C LYS A 37 8.06 11.75 9.88
N ARG A 38 8.69 10.57 9.98
CA ARG A 38 10.12 10.48 10.37
C ARG A 38 11.04 11.19 9.38
N ALA A 39 10.78 11.11 8.08
CA ALA A 39 11.53 11.84 7.07
C ALA A 39 11.34 13.37 7.23
N GLN A 40 10.13 13.84 7.51
CA GLN A 40 9.86 15.24 7.80
C GLN A 40 10.61 15.74 9.05
N PHE A 41 10.66 14.93 10.11
CA PHE A 41 11.47 15.27 11.32
C PHE A 41 12.95 15.39 10.98
N ALA A 42 13.45 14.61 10.01
CA ALA A 42 14.80 14.73 9.48
C ALA A 42 14.99 15.90 8.50
N LYS A 43 13.98 16.79 8.38
CA LYS A 43 13.96 17.96 7.48
C LYS A 43 14.04 17.59 5.99
N LEU A 44 13.61 16.39 5.63
CA LEU A 44 13.47 15.96 4.25
C LEU A 44 12.13 16.43 3.67
N ARG A 45 12.13 16.79 2.39
CA ARG A 45 10.92 17.16 1.65
C ARG A 45 10.20 15.88 1.23
N VAL A 46 8.95 15.76 1.61
CA VAL A 46 8.17 14.53 1.40
C VAL A 46 6.89 14.83 0.63
N GLU A 47 6.47 13.91 -0.21
CA GLU A 47 5.19 13.95 -0.89
C GLU A 47 4.58 12.54 -0.94
N ILE A 48 3.25 12.44 -0.82
CA ILE A 48 2.51 11.18 -0.96
C ILE A 48 1.60 11.28 -2.17
N PHE A 49 1.64 10.26 -3.02
CA PHE A 49 0.76 10.09 -4.16
C PHE A 49 -0.18 8.92 -3.94
N LYS A 50 -1.39 9.03 -4.50
CA LYS A 50 -2.36 7.93 -4.56
C LYS A 50 -3.08 7.92 -5.90
N PRO A 51 -3.62 6.76 -6.35
CA PRO A 51 -4.37 6.72 -7.60
C PRO A 51 -5.66 7.54 -7.49
N ALA A 52 -5.98 8.31 -8.52
CA ALA A 52 -7.19 9.16 -8.55
C ALA A 52 -8.49 8.35 -8.47
N ILE A 53 -8.47 7.07 -8.80
CA ILE A 53 -9.61 6.17 -8.63
C ILE A 53 -10.04 6.07 -7.17
N ASP A 54 -9.11 6.21 -6.24
CA ASP A 54 -9.38 6.19 -4.80
C ASP A 54 -10.13 7.45 -4.32
N VAL A 55 -9.97 8.58 -5.02
CA VAL A 55 -10.64 9.86 -4.66
C VAL A 55 -12.13 9.83 -4.95
N ARG A 56 -12.55 9.17 -6.03
CA ARG A 56 -13.97 9.07 -6.41
C ARG A 56 -14.82 8.35 -5.37
N TYR A 57 -14.16 7.67 -4.45
CA TYR A 57 -14.78 6.81 -3.44
C TYR A 57 -14.49 7.26 -2.01
N SER A 58 -13.55 8.20 -1.82
CA SER A 58 -13.20 8.74 -0.51
C SER A 58 -13.89 10.07 -0.17
N GLU A 59 -14.72 10.64 -1.06
CA GLU A 59 -15.52 11.82 -0.72
C GLU A 59 -16.55 11.54 0.40
N ALA A 60 -16.75 10.28 0.77
CA ALA A 60 -17.70 9.93 1.82
C ALA A 60 -17.10 9.88 3.23
N GLU A 61 -15.82 9.50 3.44
CA GLU A 61 -15.25 9.45 4.81
C GLU A 61 -13.73 9.28 4.83
N VAL A 62 -12.98 10.36 4.90
CA VAL A 62 -11.74 10.37 5.67
C VAL A 62 -11.64 11.70 6.41
N VAL A 63 -12.44 11.84 7.43
CA VAL A 63 -12.12 12.71 8.55
C VAL A 63 -11.20 11.90 9.46
N SER A 64 -9.94 11.74 9.10
CA SER A 64 -8.93 11.34 10.06
C SER A 64 -8.75 12.53 11.02
N HIS A 65 -9.14 12.33 12.26
CA HIS A 65 -9.09 13.28 13.36
C HIS A 65 -7.66 13.71 13.78
N ASP A 66 -6.69 13.57 12.91
CA ASP A 66 -5.32 13.95 13.23
C ASP A 66 -4.91 15.18 12.41
N ARG A 67 -4.81 16.34 13.08
CA ARG A 67 -4.39 17.65 12.53
C ARG A 67 -2.98 17.67 11.90
N ASN A 68 -2.34 16.50 11.77
CA ASN A 68 -1.00 16.28 11.20
C ASN A 68 -1.00 15.24 10.08
N ALA A 69 -2.09 15.00 9.40
CA ALA A 69 -2.10 14.11 8.24
C ALA A 69 -1.27 14.72 7.10
N ILE A 70 -0.32 13.98 6.57
CA ILE A 70 0.34 14.35 5.32
C ILE A 70 -0.69 14.16 4.23
N GLN A 71 -1.05 15.23 3.51
CA GLN A 71 -1.99 15.16 2.41
C GLN A 71 -1.40 14.31 1.28
N SER A 72 -2.22 13.44 0.71
CA SER A 72 -1.86 12.68 -0.48
C SER A 72 -2.38 13.38 -1.74
N THR A 73 -1.55 13.43 -2.76
CA THR A 73 -1.87 13.99 -4.07
C THR A 73 -2.44 12.89 -4.98
N PRO A 74 -3.71 12.97 -5.40
CA PRO A 74 -4.27 12.01 -6.35
C PRO A 74 -3.69 12.24 -7.74
N VAL A 75 -3.35 11.14 -8.43
CA VAL A 75 -2.82 11.16 -9.80
C VAL A 75 -3.52 10.14 -10.69
N ASP A 76 -3.74 10.49 -11.95
CA ASP A 76 -4.46 9.64 -12.92
C ASP A 76 -3.61 8.51 -13.48
N SER A 77 -2.28 8.65 -13.46
CA SER A 77 -1.35 7.63 -13.93
C SER A 77 -0.05 7.62 -13.14
N SER A 78 0.67 6.51 -13.18
CA SER A 78 1.98 6.39 -12.55
C SER A 78 2.99 7.43 -13.08
N GLN A 79 2.94 7.76 -14.37
CA GLN A 79 3.84 8.73 -15.01
C GLN A 79 3.68 10.15 -14.46
N ASN A 80 2.49 10.53 -14.00
CA ASN A 80 2.27 11.85 -13.42
C ASN A 80 3.11 12.07 -12.16
N ILE A 81 3.46 11.00 -11.43
CA ILE A 81 4.34 11.06 -10.27
C ILE A 81 5.72 11.60 -10.67
N LEU A 82 6.29 11.15 -11.80
CA LEU A 82 7.60 11.63 -12.27
C LEU A 82 7.60 13.11 -12.64
N LEU A 83 6.46 13.64 -13.09
CA LEU A 83 6.30 15.06 -13.46
C LEU A 83 6.13 15.93 -12.23
N MET A 84 5.54 15.40 -11.17
CA MET A 84 5.22 16.16 -9.96
C MET A 84 6.33 16.06 -8.89
N ALA A 85 7.03 14.93 -8.81
CA ALA A 85 8.09 14.67 -7.82
C ALA A 85 9.42 15.37 -8.19
N ASN A 86 9.41 16.70 -8.36
CA ASN A 86 10.59 17.42 -8.87
C ASN A 86 11.54 17.93 -7.79
N ASP A 87 11.10 18.17 -6.60
CA ASP A 87 11.93 18.77 -5.53
C ASP A 87 11.66 18.09 -4.19
N VAL A 88 11.67 16.76 -4.21
CA VAL A 88 11.37 15.92 -3.06
C VAL A 88 12.55 14.99 -2.74
N ASP A 89 12.68 14.61 -1.50
CA ASP A 89 13.70 13.71 -1.01
C ASP A 89 13.12 12.30 -0.74
N VAL A 90 11.82 12.25 -0.43
CA VAL A 90 11.09 11.00 -0.16
C VAL A 90 9.72 11.06 -0.83
N VAL A 91 9.38 10.02 -1.56
CA VAL A 91 8.07 9.82 -2.20
C VAL A 91 7.37 8.65 -1.52
N GLY A 92 6.16 8.90 -1.02
CA GLY A 92 5.21 7.87 -0.63
C GLY A 92 4.23 7.56 -1.77
N ILE A 93 3.90 6.30 -1.97
CA ILE A 93 2.89 5.86 -2.93
C ILE A 93 1.91 4.98 -2.15
N ASP A 94 0.71 5.50 -1.89
CA ASP A 94 -0.34 4.75 -1.21
C ASP A 94 -1.26 4.04 -2.21
N GLU A 95 -1.94 2.99 -1.79
CA GLU A 95 -2.83 2.17 -2.61
C GLU A 95 -2.18 1.71 -3.94
N ALA A 96 -0.90 1.34 -3.86
CA ALA A 96 -0.05 1.08 -5.01
C ALA A 96 -0.58 -0.04 -5.95
N GLN A 97 -1.41 -0.97 -5.45
CA GLN A 97 -2.03 -2.04 -6.23
C GLN A 97 -2.99 -1.54 -7.31
N PHE A 98 -3.47 -0.30 -7.22
CA PHE A 98 -4.39 0.26 -8.20
C PHE A 98 -3.70 1.04 -9.33
N PHE A 99 -2.40 1.22 -9.26
CA PHE A 99 -1.64 1.81 -10.37
C PHE A 99 -1.46 0.82 -11.52
N ASP A 100 -1.17 1.35 -12.68
CA ASP A 100 -0.70 0.60 -13.84
C ASP A 100 0.69 0.01 -13.59
N MET A 101 1.12 -0.95 -14.43
CA MET A 101 2.45 -1.58 -14.31
C MET A 101 3.62 -0.61 -14.49
N GLY A 102 3.39 0.57 -15.06
CA GLY A 102 4.38 1.64 -15.21
C GLY A 102 4.92 2.15 -13.88
N ILE A 103 4.18 1.96 -12.78
CA ILE A 103 4.62 2.37 -11.44
C ILE A 103 5.95 1.72 -11.04
N VAL A 104 6.24 0.51 -11.55
CA VAL A 104 7.50 -0.21 -11.27
C VAL A 104 8.69 0.55 -11.84
N GLU A 105 8.58 1.04 -13.09
CA GLU A 105 9.62 1.84 -13.73
C GLU A 105 9.70 3.23 -13.10
N VAL A 106 8.57 3.83 -12.73
CA VAL A 106 8.51 5.11 -12.00
C VAL A 106 9.28 5.00 -10.68
N ALA A 107 9.06 3.94 -9.89
CA ALA A 107 9.77 3.73 -8.64
C ALA A 107 11.29 3.58 -8.87
N ASN A 108 11.70 2.81 -9.88
CA ASN A 108 13.11 2.67 -10.26
C ASN A 108 13.74 4.01 -10.68
N GLU A 109 13.02 4.80 -11.49
CA GLU A 109 13.52 6.10 -11.95
C GLU A 109 13.67 7.10 -10.79
N LEU A 110 12.71 7.18 -9.90
CA LEU A 110 12.80 8.01 -8.69
C LEU A 110 14.00 7.58 -7.83
N ALA A 111 14.19 6.28 -7.63
CA ALA A 111 15.35 5.78 -6.89
C ALA A 111 16.66 6.09 -7.59
N ARG A 112 16.75 6.00 -8.93
CA ARG A 112 17.93 6.43 -9.70
C ARG A 112 18.25 7.92 -9.52
N ARG A 113 17.24 8.77 -9.34
CA ARG A 113 17.40 10.20 -9.01
C ARG A 113 17.83 10.44 -7.55
N GLY A 114 18.02 9.40 -6.75
CA GLY A 114 18.43 9.49 -5.35
C GLY A 114 17.26 9.73 -4.38
N ILE A 115 16.02 9.51 -4.82
CA ILE A 115 14.82 9.66 -4.00
C ILE A 115 14.55 8.34 -3.27
N ARG A 116 14.17 8.43 -2.00
CA ARG A 116 13.65 7.29 -1.22
C ARG A 116 12.18 7.10 -1.58
N VAL A 117 11.81 5.95 -2.13
CA VAL A 117 10.45 5.62 -2.53
C VAL A 117 9.86 4.60 -1.54
N ILE A 118 8.67 4.86 -1.03
CA ILE A 118 7.96 3.98 -0.08
C ILE A 118 6.59 3.67 -0.68
N CYS A 119 6.39 2.45 -1.17
CA CYS A 119 5.14 1.99 -1.72
C CYS A 119 4.33 1.23 -0.67
N ALA A 120 3.07 1.59 -0.46
CA ALA A 120 2.14 0.88 0.40
C ALA A 120 0.99 0.32 -0.44
N GLY A 121 0.59 -0.94 -0.21
CA GLY A 121 -0.51 -1.53 -0.96
C GLY A 121 -0.86 -2.97 -0.57
N LEU A 122 -2.01 -3.43 -1.06
CA LEU A 122 -2.46 -4.81 -0.91
C LEU A 122 -1.60 -5.74 -1.77
N ASP A 123 -0.99 -6.73 -1.18
CA ASP A 123 -0.17 -7.73 -1.90
C ASP A 123 -1.03 -8.76 -2.64
N MET A 124 -2.24 -9.01 -2.17
CA MET A 124 -3.21 -9.92 -2.79
C MET A 124 -4.61 -9.29 -2.86
N ASP A 125 -5.38 -9.70 -3.85
CA ASP A 125 -6.81 -9.39 -3.90
C ASP A 125 -7.62 -10.32 -2.98
N PHE A 126 -8.94 -10.13 -2.97
CA PHE A 126 -9.86 -10.91 -2.11
C PHE A 126 -9.91 -12.42 -2.43
N LYS A 127 -9.40 -12.82 -3.60
CA LYS A 127 -9.26 -14.24 -4.01
C LYS A 127 -7.91 -14.83 -3.60
N GLY A 128 -7.08 -14.07 -2.89
CA GLY A 128 -5.73 -14.49 -2.54
C GLY A 128 -4.77 -14.53 -3.72
N VAL A 129 -5.10 -13.84 -4.82
CA VAL A 129 -4.26 -13.73 -6.02
C VAL A 129 -3.39 -12.48 -5.91
N PRO A 130 -2.10 -12.55 -6.33
CA PRO A 130 -1.22 -11.38 -6.36
C PRO A 130 -1.85 -10.19 -7.07
N PHE A 131 -1.79 -8.99 -6.46
CA PHE A 131 -2.57 -7.84 -6.89
C PHE A 131 -1.74 -6.81 -7.66
N GLY A 132 -2.15 -6.53 -8.91
CA GLY A 132 -1.61 -5.45 -9.73
C GLY A 132 -0.09 -5.43 -9.81
N PRO A 133 0.55 -4.28 -9.69
CA PRO A 133 2.00 -4.13 -9.75
C PRO A 133 2.74 -4.58 -8.48
N MET A 134 2.04 -4.89 -7.38
CA MET A 134 2.65 -5.16 -6.08
C MET A 134 3.72 -6.26 -6.12
N PRO A 135 3.52 -7.43 -6.79
CA PRO A 135 4.56 -8.45 -6.87
C PRO A 135 5.85 -7.96 -7.52
N ALA A 136 5.73 -7.12 -8.56
CA ALA A 136 6.88 -6.55 -9.26
C ALA A 136 7.58 -5.48 -8.41
N LEU A 137 6.82 -4.63 -7.71
CA LEU A 137 7.36 -3.66 -6.74
C LEU A 137 8.11 -4.37 -5.61
N MET A 138 7.55 -5.45 -5.05
CA MET A 138 8.21 -6.25 -4.03
C MET A 138 9.52 -6.87 -4.53
N ALA A 139 9.56 -7.30 -5.80
CA ALA A 139 10.74 -7.92 -6.40
C ALA A 139 11.91 -6.93 -6.56
N ILE A 140 11.64 -5.65 -6.88
CA ILE A 140 12.66 -4.62 -7.08
C ILE A 140 13.02 -3.87 -5.80
N ALA A 141 12.28 -4.07 -4.71
CA ALA A 141 12.45 -3.33 -3.46
C ALA A 141 13.77 -3.69 -2.76
N ASN A 142 14.38 -2.68 -2.13
CA ASN A 142 15.50 -2.88 -1.21
C ASN A 142 15.05 -3.46 0.14
N ASP A 143 13.79 -3.16 0.52
CA ASP A 143 13.17 -3.65 1.75
C ASP A 143 11.68 -3.93 1.51
N VAL A 144 11.20 -5.08 2.00
CA VAL A 144 9.78 -5.45 1.98
C VAL A 144 9.32 -5.71 3.41
N TYR A 145 8.39 -4.89 3.86
CA TYR A 145 7.76 -5.02 5.15
C TYR A 145 6.32 -5.50 5.00
N LYS A 146 6.08 -6.77 5.33
CA LYS A 146 4.75 -7.35 5.28
C LYS A 146 4.06 -7.21 6.63
N THR A 147 2.97 -6.44 6.64
CA THR A 147 2.11 -6.23 7.80
C THR A 147 0.96 -7.25 7.82
N HIS A 148 0.44 -7.55 9.00
CA HIS A 148 -0.67 -8.47 9.18
C HIS A 148 -1.76 -7.82 10.02
N ALA A 149 -3.01 -8.03 9.61
CA ALA A 149 -4.16 -7.81 10.49
C ALA A 149 -4.34 -9.02 11.43
N ILE A 150 -5.33 -8.95 12.29
CA ILE A 150 -5.73 -10.08 13.14
C ILE A 150 -6.93 -10.77 12.50
N CYS A 151 -6.86 -12.09 12.35
CA CYS A 151 -7.94 -12.92 11.85
C CYS A 151 -9.16 -12.80 12.77
N VAL A 152 -10.29 -12.36 12.22
CA VAL A 152 -11.52 -12.14 13.01
C VAL A 152 -12.13 -13.43 13.53
N HIS A 153 -11.80 -14.60 12.95
CA HIS A 153 -12.34 -15.90 13.34
C HIS A 153 -11.55 -16.59 14.44
N CYS A 154 -10.21 -16.48 14.46
CA CYS A 154 -9.38 -17.25 15.39
C CYS A 154 -8.33 -16.44 16.14
N GLY A 155 -8.16 -15.16 15.83
CA GLY A 155 -7.17 -14.29 16.49
C GLY A 155 -5.72 -14.46 16.02
N ASP A 156 -5.45 -15.31 15.04
CA ASP A 156 -4.11 -15.48 14.45
C ASP A 156 -3.80 -14.37 13.43
N LEU A 157 -2.58 -14.32 12.91
CA LEU A 157 -2.19 -13.35 11.90
C LEU A 157 -2.97 -13.58 10.59
N ALA A 158 -3.69 -12.57 10.16
CA ALA A 158 -4.40 -12.59 8.88
C ALA A 158 -3.44 -12.34 7.73
N TYR A 159 -3.69 -13.00 6.59
CA TYR A 159 -2.88 -12.85 5.39
C TYR A 159 -3.68 -12.44 4.14
N VAL A 160 -5.01 -12.59 4.16
CA VAL A 160 -5.90 -12.27 3.04
C VAL A 160 -7.06 -11.40 3.51
N SER A 161 -7.58 -10.57 2.61
CA SER A 161 -8.81 -9.79 2.80
C SER A 161 -9.95 -10.55 2.14
N HIS A 162 -10.65 -11.39 2.91
CA HIS A 162 -11.79 -12.15 2.41
C HIS A 162 -12.99 -11.23 2.19
N ARG A 163 -13.69 -11.38 1.06
CA ARG A 163 -14.88 -10.60 0.75
C ARG A 163 -16.12 -11.31 1.26
N THR A 164 -16.91 -10.62 2.07
CA THR A 164 -18.14 -11.18 2.70
C THR A 164 -19.40 -10.99 1.84
N VAL A 165 -19.35 -10.15 0.80
CA VAL A 165 -20.48 -9.85 -0.08
C VAL A 165 -20.26 -10.41 -1.47
N SER A 166 -21.31 -10.99 -2.08
CA SER A 166 -21.25 -11.50 -3.44
C SER A 166 -21.21 -10.35 -4.46
N SER A 167 -20.12 -10.24 -5.20
CA SER A 167 -19.96 -9.27 -6.28
C SER A 167 -18.88 -9.74 -7.25
N ASP A 168 -19.15 -9.67 -8.56
CA ASP A 168 -18.19 -10.00 -9.60
C ASP A 168 -17.13 -8.89 -9.84
N LYS A 169 -17.32 -7.71 -9.25
CA LYS A 169 -16.37 -6.61 -9.39
C LYS A 169 -15.08 -6.93 -8.63
N ARG A 170 -13.94 -6.84 -9.30
CA ARG A 170 -12.62 -7.07 -8.69
C ARG A 170 -12.33 -6.09 -7.56
N VAL A 171 -12.80 -4.86 -7.68
CA VAL A 171 -12.70 -3.81 -6.68
C VAL A 171 -14.12 -3.48 -6.23
N LEU A 172 -14.43 -3.79 -4.98
CA LEU A 172 -15.62 -3.33 -4.30
C LEU A 172 -15.16 -2.39 -3.19
N LEU A 173 -15.68 -1.19 -3.22
CA LEU A 173 -15.37 -0.19 -2.21
C LEU A 173 -16.33 -0.42 -1.06
N GLY A 174 -15.77 -0.71 0.03
CA GLY A 174 -16.45 -0.97 1.28
C GLY A 174 -15.36 -1.39 2.26
N GLU A 175 -15.35 -0.79 3.42
CA GLU A 175 -14.36 -1.12 4.43
C GLU A 175 -14.78 -2.37 5.23
N THR A 176 -15.11 -2.22 6.49
CA THR A 176 -15.39 -3.31 7.43
C THR A 176 -16.66 -4.11 7.12
N GLU A 177 -17.59 -3.56 6.34
CA GLU A 177 -18.86 -4.24 6.04
C GLU A 177 -18.74 -5.25 4.89
N SER A 178 -17.72 -5.11 4.04
CA SER A 178 -17.55 -5.91 2.81
C SER A 178 -16.35 -6.84 2.82
N TYR A 179 -15.44 -6.68 3.78
CA TYR A 179 -14.21 -7.46 3.86
C TYR A 179 -13.87 -7.81 5.31
N GLU A 180 -13.29 -8.99 5.48
CA GLU A 180 -12.76 -9.45 6.75
C GLU A 180 -11.32 -9.99 6.60
N PRO A 181 -10.42 -9.70 7.54
CA PRO A 181 -9.07 -10.25 7.51
C PRO A 181 -9.09 -11.68 8.04
N LEU A 182 -8.60 -12.64 7.24
CA LEU A 182 -8.53 -14.05 7.60
C LEU A 182 -7.11 -14.61 7.54
N CYS A 183 -6.81 -15.50 8.48
CA CYS A 183 -5.64 -16.37 8.37
C CYS A 183 -5.87 -17.43 7.29
N ARG A 184 -4.80 -18.12 6.86
CA ARG A 184 -4.88 -19.13 5.79
C ARG A 184 -5.91 -20.22 6.08
N ALA A 185 -5.91 -20.78 7.28
CA ALA A 185 -6.80 -21.87 7.65
C ALA A 185 -8.29 -21.43 7.70
N CYS A 186 -8.58 -20.20 8.18
CA CYS A 186 -9.94 -19.68 8.21
C CYS A 186 -10.42 -19.31 6.81
N TYR A 187 -9.55 -18.80 5.95
CA TYR A 187 -9.88 -18.48 4.56
C TYR A 187 -10.21 -19.75 3.76
N GLU A 188 -9.44 -20.82 3.89
CA GLU A 188 -9.74 -22.11 3.23
C GLU A 188 -11.10 -22.68 3.66
N LYS A 189 -11.44 -22.55 4.96
CA LYS A 189 -12.77 -22.97 5.47
C LYS A 189 -13.89 -22.11 4.88
N ALA A 190 -13.72 -20.81 4.75
CA ALA A 190 -14.70 -19.90 4.16
C ALA A 190 -14.96 -20.27 2.69
N LEU A 191 -13.90 -20.47 1.90
CA LEU A 191 -14.03 -20.90 0.50
C LEU A 191 -14.73 -22.26 0.34
N ALA A 192 -14.46 -23.21 1.25
CA ALA A 192 -15.13 -24.50 1.23
C ALA A 192 -16.64 -24.38 1.51
N ALA A 193 -17.04 -23.50 2.44
CA ALA A 193 -18.43 -23.22 2.74
C ALA A 193 -19.17 -22.58 1.56
N GLU A 194 -18.60 -21.54 0.95
CA GLU A 194 -19.13 -20.89 -0.27
C GLU A 194 -19.32 -21.88 -1.44
N SER A 195 -18.35 -22.78 -1.60
CA SER A 195 -18.41 -23.82 -2.64
C SER A 195 -19.51 -24.86 -2.41
N ALA A 196 -19.88 -25.11 -1.16
CA ALA A 196 -20.98 -26.00 -0.80
C ALA A 196 -22.34 -25.36 -1.04
N GLU A 197 -22.51 -24.07 -0.70
CA GLU A 197 -23.74 -23.30 -0.92
C GLU A 197 -24.06 -23.09 -2.40
N SER A 198 -23.03 -22.94 -3.25
CA SER A 198 -23.22 -22.75 -4.72
C SER A 198 -23.64 -24.02 -5.46
N LYS A 199 -23.63 -25.20 -4.81
CA LYS A 199 -23.99 -26.51 -5.41
C LYS A 199 -25.33 -27.05 -4.95
N GLY A 200 -26.01 -26.37 -4.02
CA GLY A 200 -27.33 -26.71 -3.52
C GLY A 200 -28.40 -25.82 -4.11
#